data_f9570671742183c69db71fcb41d26d2a
#
_entry.id   f9570671742183c69db71fcb41d26d2a
#
_cell.length_a   1.000
_cell.length_b   1.000
_cell.length_c   1.000
_cell.angle_alpha   90.00
_cell.angle_beta   90.00
_cell.angle_gamma   90.00
#
_symmetry.space_group_name_H-M   'P 1'
#
loop_
_entity.id
_entity.type
_entity.pdbx_description
1 polymer ?
#
loop_
_entity_poly.entity_id
_entity_poly.type
_entity_poly.pdbx_seq_one_letter_code
_entity_poly.pdbx_strand_id
1 'polypeptide(L)'
;MLNWDQLEAQCAACMQCGLCETRHHVVFGVGNRQADILFVGEGPGEQEDLRGEPFVGPAGKLLDDMLSIIDLYRQENCYICNIVKCRPPHNRDPLETEQDACIGYLRNQVALVRPRIIVCLGRIAAKRLIDPEYRITRQHGQWVQKGNFWMTAIYHPSALLRDVTKRPETFDDLLSIRAKIQELGLCGQTAD
;
A
#
# COMPACT_ATOMS: atom_id res chain seq x y z
N MET A 1 -17.53 4.77 -14.05
CA MET A 1 -16.60 4.32 -12.99
C MET A 1 -17.10 3.00 -12.48
N LEU A 2 -16.25 1.98 -12.35
CA LEU A 2 -16.66 0.67 -11.83
C LEU A 2 -17.02 0.79 -10.35
N ASN A 3 -18.00 0.01 -9.89
CA ASN A 3 -18.20 -0.19 -8.46
C ASN A 3 -17.22 -1.24 -7.91
N TRP A 4 -17.20 -1.46 -6.59
CA TRP A 4 -16.28 -2.37 -5.93
C TRP A 4 -16.37 -3.80 -6.50
N ASP A 5 -17.56 -4.35 -6.64
CA ASP A 5 -17.75 -5.74 -7.06
C ASP A 5 -17.32 -5.94 -8.52
N GLN A 6 -17.62 -4.98 -9.39
CA GLN A 6 -17.16 -4.99 -10.77
C GLN A 6 -15.66 -4.90 -10.89
N LEU A 7 -15.01 -4.01 -10.10
CA LEU A 7 -13.57 -3.84 -10.11
C LEU A 7 -12.86 -5.10 -9.61
N GLU A 8 -13.34 -5.68 -8.53
CA GLU A 8 -12.80 -6.90 -7.93
C GLU A 8 -12.93 -8.09 -8.89
N ALA A 9 -14.11 -8.28 -9.50
CA ALA A 9 -14.34 -9.32 -10.48
C ALA A 9 -13.43 -9.17 -11.71
N GLN A 10 -13.27 -7.96 -12.24
CA GLN A 10 -12.35 -7.71 -13.37
C GLN A 10 -10.89 -7.96 -12.99
N CYS A 11 -10.50 -7.58 -11.78
CA CYS A 11 -9.15 -7.83 -11.29
C CYS A 11 -8.87 -9.33 -11.12
N ALA A 12 -9.82 -10.09 -10.57
CA ALA A 12 -9.70 -11.53 -10.39
C ALA A 12 -9.53 -12.28 -11.73
N ALA A 13 -10.23 -11.83 -12.78
CA ALA A 13 -10.15 -12.40 -14.12
C ALA A 13 -9.02 -11.79 -14.99
N CYS A 14 -8.18 -10.91 -14.46
CA CYS A 14 -7.20 -10.16 -15.23
C CYS A 14 -6.12 -11.06 -15.86
N MET A 15 -5.84 -10.83 -17.16
CA MET A 15 -4.78 -11.49 -17.92
C MET A 15 -3.91 -10.47 -18.70
N GLN A 16 -3.74 -9.25 -18.19
CA GLN A 16 -3.11 -8.14 -18.93
C GLN A 16 -1.58 -8.18 -18.94
N CYS A 17 -0.93 -9.01 -18.13
CA CYS A 17 0.52 -9.16 -18.09
C CYS A 17 0.91 -10.58 -17.67
N GLY A 18 2.18 -10.96 -17.91
CA GLY A 18 2.70 -12.31 -17.63
C GLY A 18 2.63 -12.77 -16.17
N LEU A 19 2.38 -11.84 -15.21
CA LEU A 19 2.20 -12.25 -13.81
C LEU A 19 0.95 -13.12 -13.59
N CYS A 20 -0.01 -13.10 -14.51
CA CYS A 20 -1.21 -13.94 -14.42
C CYS A 20 -0.90 -15.45 -14.63
N GLU A 21 0.22 -15.79 -15.28
CA GLU A 21 0.59 -17.16 -15.60
C GLU A 21 1.10 -17.95 -14.39
N THR A 22 1.68 -17.24 -13.41
CA THR A 22 2.33 -17.86 -12.24
C THR A 22 1.68 -17.58 -10.91
N ARG A 23 0.67 -16.71 -10.86
CA ARG A 23 -0.05 -16.42 -9.62
C ARG A 23 -0.94 -17.59 -9.19
N HIS A 24 -1.09 -17.78 -7.89
CA HIS A 24 -2.12 -18.63 -7.30
C HIS A 24 -3.42 -17.84 -7.14
N HIS A 25 -3.31 -16.65 -6.54
CA HIS A 25 -4.45 -15.74 -6.35
C HIS A 25 -4.09 -14.32 -6.78
N VAL A 26 -5.11 -13.58 -7.18
CA VAL A 26 -5.04 -12.12 -7.25
C VAL A 26 -5.13 -11.56 -5.83
N VAL A 27 -4.24 -10.65 -5.48
CA VAL A 27 -4.23 -9.96 -4.20
C VAL A 27 -4.79 -8.55 -4.41
N PHE A 28 -6.10 -8.43 -4.28
CA PHE A 28 -6.80 -7.19 -4.64
C PHE A 28 -6.53 -6.05 -3.67
N GLY A 29 -6.70 -6.30 -2.38
CA GLY A 29 -6.56 -5.34 -1.29
C GLY A 29 -7.43 -5.74 -0.11
N VAL A 30 -7.24 -5.09 1.04
CA VAL A 30 -7.96 -5.39 2.28
C VAL A 30 -8.16 -4.13 3.12
N GLY A 31 -9.21 -4.10 3.90
CA GLY A 31 -9.47 -3.04 4.87
C GLY A 31 -10.76 -2.29 4.63
N ASN A 32 -10.90 -1.16 5.30
CA ASN A 32 -12.08 -0.32 5.21
C ASN A 32 -12.12 0.39 3.85
N ARG A 33 -13.14 0.07 3.05
CA ARG A 33 -13.36 0.66 1.70
C ARG A 33 -13.74 2.15 1.74
N GLN A 34 -13.94 2.71 2.92
CA GLN A 34 -14.24 4.14 3.15
C GLN A 34 -13.15 4.82 4.00
N ALA A 35 -11.97 4.23 4.09
CA ALA A 35 -10.88 4.75 4.89
C ALA A 35 -10.31 6.06 4.34
N ASP A 36 -9.99 6.99 5.23
CA ASP A 36 -9.25 8.20 4.87
C ASP A 36 -7.77 7.93 4.56
N ILE A 37 -7.25 6.76 4.93
CA ILE A 37 -5.84 6.42 4.82
C ILE A 37 -5.66 5.15 4.00
N LEU A 38 -4.87 5.27 2.94
CA LEU A 38 -4.54 4.19 2.02
C LEU A 38 -3.04 3.88 2.09
N PHE A 39 -2.69 2.63 2.38
CA PHE A 39 -1.33 2.13 2.28
C PHE A 39 -1.12 1.38 0.96
N VAL A 40 -0.04 1.71 0.25
CA VAL A 40 0.25 1.10 -1.05
C VAL A 40 1.65 0.49 -1.03
N GLY A 41 1.71 -0.83 -1.09
CA GLY A 41 2.94 -1.58 -1.26
C GLY A 41 3.31 -1.82 -2.72
N GLU A 42 4.34 -2.60 -2.94
CA GLU A 42 4.90 -2.93 -4.26
C GLU A 42 4.08 -4.01 -4.97
N GLY A 43 4.00 -5.18 -4.38
CA GLY A 43 3.33 -6.35 -4.92
C GLY A 43 3.25 -7.49 -3.91
N PRO A 44 2.45 -8.54 -4.19
CA PRO A 44 2.32 -9.69 -3.32
C PRO A 44 3.61 -10.50 -3.22
N GLY A 45 3.93 -10.96 -2.02
CA GLY A 45 4.88 -12.01 -1.77
C GLY A 45 4.24 -13.40 -1.85
N GLU A 46 4.98 -14.43 -1.46
CA GLU A 46 4.52 -15.83 -1.54
C GLU A 46 3.31 -16.11 -0.64
N GLN A 47 3.33 -15.64 0.59
CA GLN A 47 2.23 -15.88 1.52
C GLN A 47 0.96 -15.14 1.09
N GLU A 48 1.11 -13.95 0.53
CA GLU A 48 0.03 -13.15 -0.01
C GLU A 48 -0.59 -13.82 -1.25
N ASP A 49 0.25 -14.34 -2.16
CA ASP A 49 -0.19 -15.06 -3.36
C ASP A 49 -0.96 -16.35 -3.00
N LEU A 50 -0.51 -17.07 -1.97
CA LEU A 50 -1.19 -18.29 -1.50
C LEU A 50 -2.52 -18.01 -0.80
N ARG A 51 -2.67 -16.85 -0.12
CA ARG A 51 -3.86 -16.52 0.67
C ARG A 51 -4.82 -15.56 -0.03
N GLY A 52 -4.37 -14.85 -1.07
CA GLY A 52 -5.16 -13.84 -1.77
C GLY A 52 -5.32 -12.52 -1.01
N GLU A 53 -4.56 -12.31 0.07
CA GLU A 53 -4.67 -11.12 0.92
C GLU A 53 -3.31 -10.42 1.05
N PRO A 54 -3.23 -9.06 1.00
CA PRO A 54 -1.98 -8.32 1.11
C PRO A 54 -1.43 -8.33 2.53
N PHE A 55 -0.11 -8.39 2.65
CA PHE A 55 0.61 -8.24 3.92
C PHE A 55 0.18 -9.26 4.99
N VAL A 56 0.20 -10.54 4.67
CA VAL A 56 -0.11 -11.66 5.59
C VAL A 56 1.12 -12.45 6.04
N GLY A 57 2.27 -12.24 5.42
CA GLY A 57 3.56 -12.82 5.81
C GLY A 57 4.25 -12.05 6.93
N PRO A 58 5.55 -12.33 7.22
CA PRO A 58 6.31 -11.65 8.27
C PRO A 58 6.36 -10.12 8.12
N ALA A 59 6.46 -9.61 6.89
CA ALA A 59 6.40 -8.17 6.60
C ALA A 59 5.03 -7.58 6.93
N GLY A 60 3.96 -8.35 6.74
CA GLY A 60 2.61 -7.95 7.08
C GLY A 60 2.38 -7.85 8.58
N LYS A 61 2.90 -8.81 9.37
CA LYS A 61 2.84 -8.73 10.84
C LYS A 61 3.56 -7.48 11.36
N LEU A 62 4.76 -7.19 10.81
CA LEU A 62 5.47 -5.98 11.19
C LEU A 62 4.68 -4.72 10.78
N LEU A 63 4.00 -4.73 9.62
CA LEU A 63 3.12 -3.62 9.23
C LEU A 63 1.99 -3.43 10.24
N ASP A 64 1.33 -4.49 10.68
CA ASP A 64 0.27 -4.40 11.69
C ASP A 64 0.78 -3.83 13.02
N ASP A 65 1.96 -4.26 13.47
CA ASP A 65 2.62 -3.69 14.66
C ASP A 65 2.92 -2.18 14.47
N MET A 66 3.41 -1.78 13.29
CA MET A 66 3.69 -0.38 12.97
C MET A 66 2.42 0.46 12.93
N LEU A 67 1.35 -0.04 12.35
CA LEU A 67 0.05 0.64 12.28
C LEU A 67 -0.55 0.85 13.67
N SER A 68 -0.45 -0.16 14.54
CA SER A 68 -0.95 -0.07 15.92
C SER A 68 -0.30 1.04 16.74
N ILE A 69 0.97 1.41 16.46
CA ILE A 69 1.67 2.53 17.12
C ILE A 69 0.95 3.87 16.88
N ILE A 70 0.25 3.99 15.77
CA ILE A 70 -0.44 5.22 15.37
C ILE A 70 -1.96 5.05 15.32
N ASP A 71 -2.48 4.08 16.09
CA ASP A 71 -3.89 3.79 16.23
C ASP A 71 -4.61 3.45 14.90
N LEU A 72 -3.88 2.81 13.98
CA LEU A 72 -4.43 2.30 12.73
C LEU A 72 -4.51 0.77 12.74
N TYR A 73 -5.64 0.27 12.24
CA TYR A 73 -5.93 -1.15 12.15
C TYR A 73 -6.53 -1.47 10.78
N ARG A 74 -5.99 -2.50 10.09
CA ARG A 74 -6.33 -2.78 8.69
C ARG A 74 -7.82 -2.99 8.43
N GLN A 75 -8.57 -3.54 9.36
CA GLN A 75 -10.00 -3.81 9.18
C GLN A 75 -10.91 -2.64 9.60
N GLU A 76 -10.38 -1.64 10.29
CA GLU A 76 -11.17 -0.59 10.92
C GLU A 76 -11.07 0.74 10.19
N ASN A 77 -9.84 1.26 10.03
CA ASN A 77 -9.64 2.65 9.67
C ASN A 77 -8.58 2.91 8.59
N CYS A 78 -8.04 1.87 7.95
CA CYS A 78 -7.19 2.01 6.77
C CYS A 78 -7.54 0.98 5.68
N TYR A 79 -7.07 1.25 4.46
CA TYR A 79 -7.13 0.29 3.35
C TYR A 79 -5.71 0.00 2.87
N ILE A 80 -5.42 -1.26 2.56
CA ILE A 80 -4.08 -1.71 2.19
C ILE A 80 -4.14 -2.43 0.85
N CYS A 81 -3.29 -2.04 -0.09
CA CYS A 81 -3.16 -2.71 -1.38
C CYS A 81 -1.73 -2.57 -1.95
N ASN A 82 -1.51 -3.02 -3.17
CA ASN A 82 -0.21 -2.96 -3.84
C ASN A 82 -0.34 -2.31 -5.23
N ILE A 83 0.80 -1.88 -5.81
CA ILE A 83 0.90 -1.41 -7.20
C ILE A 83 0.47 -2.53 -8.16
N VAL A 84 1.07 -3.73 -8.02
CA VAL A 84 0.65 -4.91 -8.79
C VAL A 84 -0.16 -5.86 -7.93
N LYS A 85 -1.15 -6.54 -8.54
CA LYS A 85 -2.09 -7.43 -7.84
C LYS A 85 -1.71 -8.91 -7.90
N CYS A 86 -0.65 -9.23 -8.63
CA CYS A 86 -0.14 -10.59 -8.80
C CYS A 86 1.33 -10.64 -8.36
N ARG A 87 1.74 -11.78 -7.81
CA ARG A 87 3.12 -12.00 -7.34
C ARG A 87 4.11 -12.05 -8.50
N PRO A 88 5.16 -11.20 -8.51
CA PRO A 88 6.28 -11.38 -9.44
C PRO A 88 7.08 -12.65 -9.11
N PRO A 89 7.59 -13.37 -10.12
CA PRO A 89 8.43 -14.56 -9.91
C PRO A 89 9.58 -14.29 -8.94
N HIS A 90 9.77 -15.19 -7.97
CA HIS A 90 10.81 -15.11 -6.94
C HIS A 90 10.78 -13.80 -6.11
N ASN A 91 9.62 -13.14 -6.01
CA ASN A 91 9.44 -11.85 -5.33
C ASN A 91 10.40 -10.75 -5.85
N ARG A 92 10.76 -10.79 -7.16
CA ARG A 92 11.49 -9.68 -7.77
C ARG A 92 10.64 -8.40 -7.81
N ASP A 93 11.27 -7.28 -8.01
CA ASP A 93 10.56 -6.05 -8.33
C ASP A 93 9.66 -6.25 -9.56
N PRO A 94 8.44 -5.69 -9.56
CA PRO A 94 7.59 -5.70 -10.76
C PRO A 94 8.20 -4.82 -11.85
N LEU A 95 8.20 -5.31 -13.08
CA LEU A 95 8.65 -4.57 -14.25
C LEU A 95 7.74 -3.35 -14.48
N GLU A 96 8.25 -2.30 -15.12
CA GLU A 96 7.44 -1.12 -15.46
C GLU A 96 6.22 -1.50 -16.29
N THR A 97 6.39 -2.40 -17.26
CA THR A 97 5.29 -2.91 -18.10
C THR A 97 4.22 -3.64 -17.30
N GLU A 98 4.60 -4.37 -16.24
CA GLU A 98 3.66 -5.04 -15.33
C GLU A 98 2.92 -4.02 -14.44
N GLN A 99 3.64 -3.00 -13.97
CA GLN A 99 3.04 -1.89 -13.24
C GLN A 99 2.06 -1.10 -14.13
N ASP A 100 2.42 -0.82 -15.39
CA ASP A 100 1.56 -0.12 -16.34
C ASP A 100 0.27 -0.89 -16.63
N ALA A 101 0.37 -2.18 -16.83
CA ALA A 101 -0.80 -3.04 -17.04
C ALA A 101 -1.72 -3.09 -15.79
N CYS A 102 -1.16 -2.95 -14.59
CA CYS A 102 -1.89 -3.14 -13.35
C CYS A 102 -2.38 -1.83 -12.69
N ILE A 103 -1.75 -0.68 -12.98
CA ILE A 103 -2.02 0.59 -12.28
C ILE A 103 -3.47 1.06 -12.40
N GLY A 104 -4.18 0.63 -13.44
CA GLY A 104 -5.60 0.94 -13.63
C GLY A 104 -6.48 0.47 -12.46
N TYR A 105 -6.18 -0.69 -11.89
CA TYR A 105 -6.89 -1.20 -10.71
C TYR A 105 -6.66 -0.33 -9.48
N LEU A 106 -5.42 0.06 -9.22
CA LEU A 106 -5.11 0.96 -8.10
C LEU A 106 -5.79 2.32 -8.26
N ARG A 107 -5.76 2.91 -9.46
CA ARG A 107 -6.44 4.19 -9.73
C ARG A 107 -7.94 4.12 -9.45
N ASN A 108 -8.60 3.03 -9.84
CA ASN A 108 -10.01 2.81 -9.52
C ASN A 108 -10.23 2.61 -8.02
N GLN A 109 -9.35 1.88 -7.32
CA GLN A 109 -9.42 1.74 -5.86
C GLN A 109 -9.29 3.10 -5.17
N VAL A 110 -8.31 3.93 -5.54
CA VAL A 110 -8.16 5.29 -5.01
C VAL A 110 -9.41 6.14 -5.26
N ALA A 111 -10.01 6.03 -6.46
CA ALA A 111 -11.23 6.76 -6.79
C ALA A 111 -12.46 6.30 -6.01
N LEU A 112 -12.50 5.04 -5.59
CA LEU A 112 -13.58 4.46 -4.78
C LEU A 112 -13.39 4.71 -3.28
N VAL A 113 -12.19 4.52 -2.75
CA VAL A 113 -11.82 4.79 -1.35
C VAL A 113 -11.89 6.30 -1.06
N ARG A 114 -11.39 7.13 -1.97
CA ARG A 114 -11.25 8.60 -1.83
C ARG A 114 -10.40 9.00 -0.61
N PRO A 115 -9.23 8.42 -0.44
CA PRO A 115 -8.41 8.67 0.74
C PRO A 115 -7.96 10.14 0.79
N ARG A 116 -7.72 10.64 2.00
CA ARG A 116 -7.11 11.94 2.25
C ARG A 116 -5.59 11.82 2.37
N ILE A 117 -5.11 10.63 2.77
CA ILE A 117 -3.69 10.30 2.89
C ILE A 117 -3.38 9.01 2.13
N ILE A 118 -2.29 9.03 1.36
CA ILE A 118 -1.70 7.83 0.73
C ILE A 118 -0.28 7.65 1.26
N VAL A 119 -0.01 6.51 1.86
CA VAL A 119 1.32 6.14 2.36
C VAL A 119 1.92 5.07 1.46
N CYS A 120 3.01 5.40 0.78
CA CYS A 120 3.76 4.47 -0.05
C CYS A 120 4.70 3.62 0.83
N LEU A 121 4.56 2.31 0.77
CA LEU A 121 5.42 1.36 1.45
C LEU A 121 6.59 0.96 0.55
N GLY A 122 7.73 1.62 0.73
CA GLY A 122 8.96 1.36 0.00
C GLY A 122 9.14 2.13 -1.30
N ARG A 123 10.29 1.89 -1.94
CA ARG A 123 10.77 2.67 -3.09
C ARG A 123 9.92 2.51 -4.36
N ILE A 124 9.40 1.31 -4.63
CA ILE A 124 8.66 1.04 -5.86
C ILE A 124 7.34 1.83 -5.86
N ALA A 125 6.58 1.75 -4.75
CA ALA A 125 5.35 2.52 -4.62
C ALA A 125 5.62 4.03 -4.64
N ALA A 126 6.68 4.51 -3.97
CA ALA A 126 7.06 5.92 -3.96
C ALA A 126 7.45 6.42 -5.35
N LYS A 127 8.28 5.67 -6.09
CA LYS A 127 8.65 6.02 -7.47
C LYS A 127 7.45 6.06 -8.41
N ARG A 128 6.54 5.12 -8.25
CA ARG A 128 5.36 5.03 -9.12
C ARG A 128 4.33 6.12 -8.85
N LEU A 129 4.13 6.51 -7.60
CA LEU A 129 3.03 7.38 -7.19
C LEU A 129 3.46 8.82 -6.87
N ILE A 130 4.67 9.02 -6.32
CA ILE A 130 5.14 10.34 -5.92
C ILE A 130 6.05 10.94 -7.00
N ASP A 131 7.21 10.31 -7.26
CA ASP A 131 8.20 10.84 -8.21
C ASP A 131 9.05 9.68 -8.75
N PRO A 132 9.25 9.51 -10.08
CA PRO A 132 10.11 8.47 -10.65
C PRO A 132 11.54 8.49 -10.11
N GLU A 133 12.05 9.66 -9.71
CA GLU A 133 13.39 9.84 -9.12
C GLU A 133 13.40 9.73 -7.59
N TYR A 134 12.29 9.31 -6.96
CA TYR A 134 12.17 9.25 -5.50
C TYR A 134 13.25 8.35 -4.88
N ARG A 135 13.98 8.91 -3.91
CA ARG A 135 15.05 8.23 -3.18
C ARG A 135 14.61 7.98 -1.74
N ILE A 136 14.08 6.80 -1.47
CA ILE A 136 13.52 6.44 -0.16
C ILE A 136 14.48 6.70 0.99
N THR A 137 15.77 6.47 0.82
CA THR A 137 16.80 6.69 1.85
C THR A 137 17.06 8.16 2.21
N ARG A 138 16.51 9.11 1.46
CA ARG A 138 16.69 10.55 1.66
C ARG A 138 15.39 11.30 1.84
N GLN A 139 14.29 10.73 1.36
CA GLN A 139 13.01 11.42 1.21
C GLN A 139 11.86 10.72 1.96
N HIS A 140 12.15 9.59 2.68
CA HIS A 140 11.11 8.98 3.52
C HIS A 140 10.58 10.02 4.53
N GLY A 141 9.34 9.90 4.92
CA GLY A 141 8.66 10.81 5.83
C GLY A 141 8.32 12.20 5.27
N GLN A 142 8.84 12.56 4.07
CA GLN A 142 8.51 13.86 3.46
C GLN A 142 7.10 13.85 2.88
N TRP A 143 6.38 14.96 3.08
CA TRP A 143 5.01 15.12 2.61
C TRP A 143 4.93 15.85 1.28
N VAL A 144 4.11 15.34 0.39
CA VAL A 144 3.79 15.94 -0.90
C VAL A 144 2.28 15.98 -1.07
N GLN A 145 1.73 17.13 -1.44
CA GLN A 145 0.32 17.23 -1.78
C GLN A 145 0.13 17.01 -3.28
N LYS A 146 -0.74 16.07 -3.65
CA LYS A 146 -1.13 15.81 -5.04
C LYS A 146 -2.67 15.86 -5.14
N GLY A 147 -3.20 16.88 -5.77
CA GLY A 147 -4.64 17.09 -5.85
C GLY A 147 -5.27 17.20 -4.45
N ASN A 148 -6.21 16.29 -4.15
CA ASN A 148 -6.98 16.32 -2.91
C ASN A 148 -6.39 15.43 -1.79
N PHE A 149 -5.26 14.80 -1.99
CA PHE A 149 -4.64 13.92 -1.00
C PHE A 149 -3.19 14.29 -0.71
N TRP A 150 -2.78 14.00 0.51
CA TRP A 150 -1.40 14.08 0.96
C TRP A 150 -0.71 12.73 0.77
N MET A 151 0.53 12.76 0.33
CA MET A 151 1.32 11.56 0.10
C MET A 151 2.63 11.62 0.86
N THR A 152 3.03 10.49 1.41
CA THR A 152 4.38 10.26 1.95
C THR A 152 4.82 8.85 1.61
N ALA A 153 6.10 8.56 1.84
CA ALA A 153 6.62 7.21 1.73
C ALA A 153 7.45 6.86 2.97
N ILE A 154 7.34 5.62 3.41
CA ILE A 154 8.15 5.06 4.49
C ILE A 154 8.86 3.81 3.98
N TYR A 155 9.85 3.31 4.72
CA TYR A 155 10.51 2.06 4.36
C TYR A 155 9.50 0.91 4.29
N HIS A 156 9.69 0.02 3.31
CA HIS A 156 8.86 -1.19 3.21
C HIS A 156 9.13 -2.09 4.42
N PRO A 157 8.10 -2.68 5.05
CA PRO A 157 8.30 -3.55 6.22
C PRO A 157 9.32 -4.68 5.99
N SER A 158 9.39 -5.26 4.78
CA SER A 158 10.42 -6.26 4.46
C SER A 158 11.85 -5.72 4.51
N ALA A 159 12.06 -4.42 4.24
CA ALA A 159 13.37 -3.80 4.39
C ALA A 159 13.76 -3.66 5.87
N LEU A 160 12.80 -3.38 6.75
CA LEU A 160 13.00 -3.26 8.20
C LEU A 160 13.23 -4.61 8.88
N LEU A 161 12.80 -5.72 8.27
CA LEU A 161 13.14 -7.07 8.71
C LEU A 161 14.59 -7.43 8.37
N ARG A 162 15.12 -6.94 7.25
CA ARG A 162 16.50 -7.17 6.81
C ARG A 162 17.49 -6.23 7.48
N ASP A 163 17.07 -4.98 7.75
CA ASP A 163 17.92 -3.93 8.31
C ASP A 163 17.16 -3.20 9.43
N VAL A 164 17.37 -3.68 10.65
CA VAL A 164 16.72 -3.13 11.85
C VAL A 164 17.21 -1.72 12.21
N THR A 165 18.34 -1.28 11.67
CA THR A 165 18.88 0.07 11.95
C THR A 165 18.00 1.19 11.39
N LYS A 166 17.10 0.87 10.45
CA LYS A 166 16.12 1.81 9.86
C LYS A 166 14.83 1.96 10.66
N ARG A 167 14.66 1.18 11.73
CA ARG A 167 13.43 1.23 12.53
C ARG A 167 13.24 2.55 13.28
N PRO A 168 14.29 3.17 13.89
CA PRO A 168 14.11 4.44 14.57
C PRO A 168 13.57 5.55 13.64
N GLU A 169 14.20 5.74 12.47
CA GLU A 169 13.74 6.75 11.51
C GLU A 169 12.34 6.44 10.95
N THR A 170 11.99 5.14 10.80
CA THR A 170 10.64 4.74 10.41
C THR A 170 9.62 5.03 11.51
N PHE A 171 10.00 4.91 12.78
CA PHE A 171 9.15 5.30 13.90
C PHE A 171 8.85 6.81 13.88
N ASP A 172 9.82 7.64 13.58
CA ASP A 172 9.62 9.09 13.42
C ASP A 172 8.68 9.39 12.24
N ASP A 173 8.80 8.64 11.13
CA ASP A 173 7.87 8.73 10.00
C ASP A 173 6.43 8.38 10.42
N LEU A 174 6.24 7.33 11.22
CA LEU A 174 4.92 6.95 11.73
C LEU A 174 4.33 8.04 12.61
N LEU A 175 5.11 8.65 13.50
CA LEU A 175 4.65 9.78 14.30
C LEU A 175 4.27 10.99 13.43
N SER A 176 5.01 11.23 12.33
CA SER A 176 4.66 12.26 11.35
C SER A 176 3.32 11.95 10.65
N ILE A 177 3.05 10.67 10.33
CA ILE A 177 1.77 10.24 9.77
C ILE A 177 0.64 10.50 10.78
N ARG A 178 0.83 10.12 12.05
CA ARG A 178 -0.15 10.39 13.12
C ARG A 178 -0.44 11.88 13.27
N ALA A 179 0.60 12.72 13.26
CA ALA A 179 0.46 14.16 13.33
C ALA A 179 -0.34 14.72 12.14
N LYS A 180 -0.10 14.22 10.92
CA LYS A 180 -0.83 14.62 9.71
C LYS A 180 -2.31 14.19 9.77
N ILE A 181 -2.60 13.02 10.29
CA ILE A 181 -3.96 12.52 10.52
C ILE A 181 -4.70 13.50 11.45
N GLN A 182 -4.08 13.89 12.56
CA GLN A 182 -4.65 14.84 13.53
C GLN A 182 -4.83 16.24 12.93
N GLU A 183 -3.81 16.74 12.20
CA GLU A 183 -3.88 18.05 11.51
C GLU A 183 -5.07 18.14 10.55
N LEU A 184 -5.37 17.05 9.86
CA LEU A 184 -6.47 17.00 8.89
C LEU A 184 -7.83 16.65 9.53
N GLY A 185 -7.87 16.41 10.83
CA GLY A 185 -9.07 15.97 11.53
C GLY A 185 -9.61 14.62 11.05
N LEU A 186 -8.69 13.75 10.59
CA LEU A 186 -9.02 12.45 10.04
C LEU A 186 -8.84 11.44 11.15
N CYS A 187 -9.70 11.10 11.91
CA CYS A 187 -9.65 9.94 12.73
C CYS A 187 -10.13 9.98 14.08
N GLY A 188 -10.62 8.98 14.25
CA GLY A 188 -11.07 8.05 15.23
C GLY A 188 -12.55 8.15 15.44
N GLN A 189 -13.27 7.84 14.46
CA GLN A 189 -14.54 7.17 14.70
C GLN A 189 -14.18 5.75 15.15
N THR A 190 -13.60 5.63 16.36
CA THR A 190 -13.95 4.48 17.18
C THR A 190 -15.45 4.61 17.36
N ALA A 191 -16.22 3.70 16.77
CA ALA A 191 -17.62 3.57 17.07
C ALA A 191 -17.77 3.48 18.61
N ASP A 192 -18.44 4.48 19.22
CA ASP A 192 -18.97 4.38 20.55
C ASP A 192 -19.98 3.23 20.65
#